data_30abc16fd613a6021cd01fa113948dc9
#
_entry.id   30abc16fd613a6021cd01fa113948dc9
#
_cell.length_a   1.000
_cell.length_b   1.000
_cell.length_c   1.000
_cell.angle_alpha   90.00
_cell.angle_beta   90.00
_cell.angle_gamma   90.00
#
_symmetry.space_group_name_H-M   'P 1'
#
loop_
_entity.id
_entity.type
_entity.pdbx_description
1 polymer ?
#
loop_
_entity_poly.entity_id
_entity_poly.type
_entity_poly.pdbx_seq_one_letter_code
_entity_poly.pdbx_strand_id
1 'polypeptide(L)'
;MLQQTRTLVLISLAVTFLVSSQAIAKKKRQYFQESSFTVDFEITHPIIPISIKNDDNKTLLILGILKDKEQTTPLLAVYKKTQDSLIYEIANKIIFPESTIAFDTLKLQSEKTIILLLSSSQLSTLDMETGSIVKLSDIDSIYLQDKPQFIARKKLVKDVNGDGLDDIVIPSFKNLNVLIQHKEMRKRLDENIIDNFYVSQLSIPAVVDMSSSQISFSEQKYFTQDINFDGLKDFIFVKDGKLTAFMQREKGLFSETSKIVELPFEFSGLPWWLVRGADGETADQSDLKHSLLEDIKDINGDNIPDIMVRKTISSGVLDREISYEFFFGEEKNGLLTFNKEADTEITAEGTLSDLKLIDMNNDGKMEVLVSSFDIGVSQIIGALMSGSIDQDVFIFSLDENNSFGEDPIFEEEVSLSFSLSSGQSGQPVIISLDTNGDLHKEMLLSVGEKRLNIFRGQDKTEGNEELFSSKSKRHKTKLPANGNMVIANDLNQDGRDELIMRYGKQDDEELKNRVVILSAK
;
A
#
# COMPACT_ATOMS: atom_id res chain seq x y z
N MET A 1 46.58 82.61 -52.96
CA MET A 1 47.46 82.07 -51.90
C MET A 1 46.62 81.33 -50.90
N LEU A 2 46.79 80.05 -50.87
CA LEU A 2 45.95 79.11 -50.16
C LEU A 2 46.10 79.24 -48.65
N GLN A 3 45.00 79.31 -47.95
CA GLN A 3 44.94 78.93 -46.55
C GLN A 3 44.01 77.74 -46.40
N GLN A 4 44.58 76.62 -46.05
CA GLN A 4 43.85 75.42 -45.68
C GLN A 4 43.38 75.52 -44.24
N THR A 5 42.09 75.55 -44.06
CA THR A 5 41.48 75.32 -42.74
C THR A 5 41.27 73.86 -42.54
N ARG A 6 41.98 73.29 -41.57
CA ARG A 6 41.76 71.94 -41.09
C ARG A 6 40.54 71.92 -40.15
N THR A 7 39.52 71.28 -40.54
CA THR A 7 38.38 70.98 -39.70
C THR A 7 38.68 69.66 -38.96
N LEU A 8 38.85 69.72 -37.65
CA LEU A 8 38.90 68.56 -36.78
C LEU A 8 37.50 67.98 -36.63
N VAL A 9 37.27 66.83 -37.18
CA VAL A 9 36.07 66.04 -36.87
C VAL A 9 36.33 65.20 -35.61
N LEU A 10 35.76 65.63 -34.49
CA LEU A 10 35.71 64.83 -33.28
C LEU A 10 34.69 63.71 -33.48
N ILE A 11 35.12 62.49 -33.72
CA ILE A 11 34.31 61.28 -33.68
C ILE A 11 34.18 60.93 -32.17
N SER A 12 33.04 61.28 -31.59
CA SER A 12 32.65 60.78 -30.28
C SER A 12 32.20 59.34 -30.42
N LEU A 13 33.08 58.39 -30.00
CA LEU A 13 32.71 56.99 -29.83
C LEU A 13 31.74 56.90 -28.64
N ALA A 14 30.45 56.89 -28.91
CA ALA A 14 29.47 56.44 -27.92
C ALA A 14 29.55 54.91 -27.80
N VAL A 15 30.34 54.44 -26.86
CA VAL A 15 30.29 53.03 -26.43
C VAL A 15 28.98 52.84 -25.71
N THR A 16 27.98 52.38 -26.46
CA THR A 16 26.73 51.92 -25.90
C THR A 16 27.03 50.55 -25.23
N PHE A 17 27.20 50.56 -23.91
CA PHE A 17 27.12 49.33 -23.12
C PHE A 17 25.70 48.78 -23.29
N LEU A 18 25.49 47.85 -24.23
CA LEU A 18 24.39 46.92 -24.21
C LEU A 18 24.61 46.01 -23.00
N VAL A 19 24.11 46.44 -21.84
CA VAL A 19 23.86 45.54 -20.73
C VAL A 19 22.76 44.59 -21.22
N SER A 20 23.13 43.47 -21.82
CA SER A 20 22.24 42.36 -21.98
C SER A 20 21.82 41.95 -20.58
N SER A 21 20.66 42.45 -20.14
CA SER A 21 19.94 41.85 -19.03
C SER A 21 19.57 40.43 -19.48
N GLN A 22 20.49 39.49 -19.32
CA GLN A 22 20.09 38.11 -19.24
C GLN A 22 19.11 38.06 -18.07
N ALA A 23 17.84 38.06 -18.40
CA ALA A 23 16.83 37.65 -17.47
C ALA A 23 17.25 36.23 -17.02
N ILE A 24 17.91 36.16 -15.87
CA ILE A 24 18.10 34.91 -15.16
C ILE A 24 16.68 34.48 -14.85
N ALA A 25 16.11 33.69 -15.75
CA ALA A 25 14.85 33.00 -15.48
C ALA A 25 15.10 32.29 -14.15
N LYS A 26 14.51 32.78 -13.06
CA LYS A 26 14.51 32.09 -11.79
C LYS A 26 14.06 30.68 -12.09
N LYS A 27 15.00 29.73 -12.12
CA LYS A 27 14.70 28.30 -12.27
C LYS A 27 13.66 28.04 -11.18
N LYS A 28 12.40 27.81 -11.57
CA LYS A 28 11.32 27.53 -10.63
C LYS A 28 11.84 26.40 -9.75
N ARG A 29 12.01 26.66 -8.47
CA ARG A 29 12.60 25.69 -7.52
C ARG A 29 11.70 24.45 -7.57
N GLN A 30 12.20 23.36 -8.09
CA GLN A 30 11.48 22.10 -8.09
C GLN A 30 11.32 21.64 -6.63
N TYR A 31 10.20 21.03 -6.31
CA TYR A 31 9.90 20.55 -4.97
C TYR A 31 10.85 19.41 -4.58
N PHE A 32 11.00 18.43 -5.46
CA PHE A 32 11.88 17.29 -5.26
C PHE A 32 13.21 17.45 -6.03
N GLN A 33 14.23 16.81 -5.50
CA GLN A 33 15.43 16.42 -6.22
C GLN A 33 15.22 15.00 -6.75
N GLU A 34 15.52 14.77 -8.02
CA GLU A 34 15.40 13.47 -8.67
C GLU A 34 16.77 12.81 -8.76
N SER A 35 16.85 11.55 -8.35
CA SER A 35 17.94 10.63 -8.66
C SER A 35 17.38 9.40 -9.36
N SER A 36 18.18 8.73 -10.16
CA SER A 36 17.72 7.51 -10.84
C SER A 36 18.89 6.59 -11.19
N PHE A 37 18.59 5.31 -11.26
CA PHE A 37 19.50 4.29 -11.75
C PHE A 37 18.76 3.27 -12.60
N THR A 38 19.50 2.49 -13.38
CA THR A 38 18.94 1.43 -14.22
C THR A 38 19.43 0.07 -13.75
N VAL A 39 18.57 -0.92 -13.87
CA VAL A 39 18.90 -2.33 -13.65
C VAL A 39 19.02 -3.04 -15.01
N ASP A 40 19.67 -4.18 -15.06
CA ASP A 40 19.89 -4.95 -16.31
C ASP A 40 18.84 -6.06 -16.52
N PHE A 41 17.67 -5.90 -15.91
CA PHE A 41 16.52 -6.81 -16.00
C PHE A 41 15.20 -6.03 -15.99
N GLU A 42 14.10 -6.66 -16.35
CA GLU A 42 12.76 -6.06 -16.25
C GLU A 42 12.25 -6.13 -14.81
N ILE A 43 11.87 -5.00 -14.22
CA ILE A 43 11.32 -4.93 -12.86
C ILE A 43 9.86 -5.36 -12.89
N THR A 44 9.50 -6.37 -12.11
CA THR A 44 8.15 -6.95 -12.09
C THR A 44 7.34 -6.63 -10.84
N HIS A 45 8.01 -6.34 -9.72
CA HIS A 45 7.37 -6.13 -8.42
C HIS A 45 7.59 -4.72 -7.89
N PRO A 46 6.77 -4.26 -6.93
CA PRO A 46 7.09 -3.07 -6.15
C PRO A 46 8.48 -3.19 -5.52
N ILE A 47 9.21 -2.10 -5.48
CA ILE A 47 10.53 -2.06 -4.82
C ILE A 47 10.30 -2.18 -3.31
N ILE A 48 11.14 -2.95 -2.62
CA ILE A 48 11.00 -3.20 -1.20
C ILE A 48 12.17 -2.58 -0.45
N PRO A 49 11.98 -1.43 0.21
CA PRO A 49 12.97 -0.89 1.13
C PRO A 49 13.02 -1.74 2.41
N ILE A 50 14.23 -2.13 2.82
CA ILE A 50 14.46 -2.84 4.08
C ILE A 50 15.54 -2.15 4.90
N SER A 51 15.40 -2.17 6.22
CA SER A 51 16.46 -1.76 7.14
C SER A 51 17.42 -2.90 7.38
N ILE A 52 18.72 -2.62 7.32
CA ILE A 52 19.77 -3.55 7.71
C ILE A 52 20.44 -3.00 8.96
N LYS A 53 20.75 -3.88 9.90
CA LYS A 53 21.40 -3.50 11.17
C LYS A 53 22.71 -2.73 10.90
N ASN A 54 22.87 -1.60 11.58
CA ASN A 54 24.01 -0.69 11.47
C ASN A 54 24.17 -0.01 10.10
N ASP A 55 23.09 0.08 9.29
CA ASP A 55 23.07 0.88 8.08
C ASP A 55 22.05 2.02 8.25
N ASP A 56 22.51 3.26 8.15
CA ASP A 56 21.66 4.44 8.25
C ASP A 56 20.75 4.61 7.03
N ASN A 57 20.99 3.85 5.98
CA ASN A 57 20.19 3.88 4.76
C ASN A 57 19.50 2.54 4.52
N LYS A 58 18.28 2.58 4.01
CA LYS A 58 17.58 1.36 3.63
C LYS A 58 18.20 0.75 2.37
N THR A 59 18.30 -0.56 2.39
CA THR A 59 18.63 -1.39 1.23
C THR A 59 17.38 -1.59 0.39
N LEU A 60 17.50 -1.53 -0.93
CA LEU A 60 16.39 -1.78 -1.86
C LEU A 60 16.45 -3.20 -2.40
N LEU A 61 15.36 -3.93 -2.23
CA LEU A 61 15.15 -5.22 -2.87
C LEU A 61 14.34 -5.00 -4.14
N ILE A 62 14.90 -5.39 -5.27
CA ILE A 62 14.29 -5.23 -6.59
C ILE A 62 14.12 -6.60 -7.22
N LEU A 63 12.86 -6.99 -7.40
CA LEU A 63 12.52 -8.23 -8.06
C LEU A 63 12.19 -7.99 -9.52
N GLY A 64 12.64 -8.91 -10.34
CA GLY A 64 12.42 -8.85 -11.77
C GLY A 64 12.69 -10.15 -12.47
N ILE A 65 12.73 -10.08 -13.80
CA ILE A 65 13.00 -11.22 -14.68
C ILE A 65 14.13 -10.89 -15.63
N LEU A 66 15.08 -11.82 -15.75
CA LEU A 66 16.00 -11.87 -16.88
C LEU A 66 15.29 -12.56 -18.03
N LYS A 67 15.28 -11.90 -19.20
CA LYS A 67 14.76 -12.47 -20.44
C LYS A 67 15.95 -12.93 -21.28
N ASP A 68 16.10 -14.23 -21.45
CA ASP A 68 16.90 -14.80 -22.53
C ASP A 68 15.96 -15.36 -23.59
N LYS A 69 16.46 -15.58 -24.82
CA LYS A 69 15.64 -15.84 -26.03
C LYS A 69 14.50 -16.85 -25.88
N GLU A 70 14.59 -17.78 -24.92
CA GLU A 70 13.58 -18.82 -24.69
C GLU A 70 13.18 -19.00 -23.22
N GLN A 71 13.83 -18.29 -22.27
CA GLN A 71 13.60 -18.50 -20.85
C GLN A 71 13.50 -17.18 -20.09
N THR A 72 12.51 -17.09 -19.20
CA THR A 72 12.41 -16.02 -18.20
C THR A 72 12.85 -16.56 -16.86
N THR A 73 13.86 -15.93 -16.27
CA THR A 73 14.40 -16.34 -14.97
C THR A 73 14.08 -15.28 -13.92
N PRO A 74 13.29 -15.59 -12.90
CA PRO A 74 13.02 -14.66 -11.82
C PRO A 74 14.23 -14.49 -10.91
N LEU A 75 14.50 -13.24 -10.53
CA LEU A 75 15.62 -12.90 -9.67
C LEU A 75 15.25 -11.82 -8.65
N LEU A 76 16.00 -11.82 -7.56
CA LEU A 76 16.09 -10.76 -6.57
C LEU A 76 17.44 -10.07 -6.70
N ALA A 77 17.44 -8.76 -6.85
CA ALA A 77 18.65 -7.94 -6.77
C ALA A 77 18.62 -7.08 -5.50
N VAL A 78 19.75 -7.04 -4.80
CA VAL A 78 19.96 -6.27 -3.58
C VAL A 78 20.77 -5.05 -3.92
N TYR A 79 20.23 -3.86 -3.69
CA TYR A 79 20.87 -2.57 -3.95
C TYR A 79 21.13 -1.84 -2.64
N LYS A 80 22.38 -1.41 -2.44
CA LYS A 80 22.80 -0.61 -1.29
C LYS A 80 23.18 0.80 -1.73
N LYS A 81 22.87 1.80 -0.89
CA LYS A 81 23.27 3.19 -1.13
C LYS A 81 24.76 3.36 -0.93
N THR A 82 25.42 4.09 -1.82
CA THR A 82 26.83 4.47 -1.66
C THR A 82 26.96 5.66 -0.70
N GLN A 83 28.06 5.71 0.07
CA GLN A 83 28.21 6.64 1.19
C GLN A 83 28.09 8.14 0.83
N ASP A 84 28.36 8.53 -0.41
CA ASP A 84 28.45 9.94 -0.80
C ASP A 84 27.40 10.42 -1.82
N SER A 85 26.38 9.61 -2.13
CA SER A 85 25.43 9.95 -3.19
C SER A 85 24.04 9.35 -2.95
N LEU A 86 23.01 9.92 -3.59
CA LEU A 86 21.68 9.30 -3.74
C LEU A 86 21.69 8.14 -4.77
N ILE A 87 22.86 7.51 -4.98
CA ILE A 87 23.05 6.43 -5.95
C ILE A 87 23.03 5.11 -5.21
N TYR A 88 22.27 4.18 -5.75
CA TYR A 88 22.20 2.79 -5.30
C TYR A 88 23.02 1.92 -6.25
N GLU A 89 23.86 1.04 -5.69
CA GLU A 89 24.65 0.08 -6.42
C GLU A 89 24.29 -1.34 -6.06
N ILE A 90 24.43 -2.23 -7.02
CA ILE A 90 24.10 -3.63 -6.82
C ILE A 90 25.11 -4.28 -5.87
N ALA A 91 24.59 -4.87 -4.80
CA ALA A 91 25.37 -5.64 -3.84
C ALA A 91 25.33 -7.14 -4.14
N ASN A 92 24.17 -7.66 -4.57
CA ASN A 92 24.01 -9.07 -4.90
C ASN A 92 22.85 -9.31 -5.88
N LYS A 93 22.91 -10.45 -6.61
CA LYS A 93 21.82 -10.99 -7.43
C LYS A 93 21.60 -12.44 -7.09
N ILE A 94 20.36 -12.82 -6.88
CA ILE A 94 19.98 -14.15 -6.47
C ILE A 94 18.86 -14.64 -7.36
N ILE A 95 19.00 -15.82 -7.93
CA ILE A 95 17.97 -16.48 -8.73
C ILE A 95 17.04 -17.22 -7.78
N PHE A 96 15.74 -17.05 -7.94
CA PHE A 96 14.76 -17.80 -7.17
C PHE A 96 14.62 -19.24 -7.70
N PRO A 97 14.39 -20.22 -6.78
CA PRO A 97 14.02 -21.57 -7.21
C PRO A 97 12.76 -21.56 -8.08
N GLU A 98 12.73 -22.38 -9.12
CA GLU A 98 11.57 -22.51 -10.03
C GLU A 98 10.27 -22.88 -9.32
N SER A 99 10.36 -23.56 -8.17
CA SER A 99 9.22 -23.96 -7.35
C SER A 99 8.67 -22.86 -6.45
N THR A 100 9.26 -21.66 -6.45
CA THR A 100 8.82 -20.55 -5.59
C THR A 100 7.51 -19.97 -6.09
N ILE A 101 6.44 -20.07 -5.31
CA ILE A 101 5.12 -19.53 -5.61
C ILE A 101 4.97 -18.11 -5.06
N ALA A 102 5.41 -17.94 -3.81
CA ALA A 102 5.30 -16.66 -3.11
C ALA A 102 6.54 -16.40 -2.25
N PHE A 103 6.72 -15.13 -1.93
CA PHE A 103 7.78 -14.68 -1.03
C PHE A 103 7.30 -13.52 -0.16
N ASP A 104 8.02 -13.29 0.93
CA ASP A 104 7.93 -12.09 1.75
C ASP A 104 9.27 -11.82 2.43
N THR A 105 9.39 -10.69 3.12
CA THR A 105 10.55 -10.35 3.95
C THR A 105 10.26 -10.72 5.40
N LEU A 106 11.23 -11.32 6.09
CA LEU A 106 11.14 -11.74 7.48
C LEU A 106 12.31 -11.15 8.27
N LYS A 107 12.01 -10.33 9.28
CA LYS A 107 12.99 -9.81 10.21
C LYS A 107 13.10 -10.77 11.41
N LEU A 108 14.26 -11.35 11.58
CA LEU A 108 14.55 -12.21 12.71
C LEU A 108 14.85 -11.39 13.97
N GLN A 109 14.67 -11.97 15.13
CA GLN A 109 15.04 -11.37 16.42
C GLN A 109 16.50 -10.88 16.47
N SER A 110 17.40 -11.52 15.71
CA SER A 110 18.79 -11.10 15.55
C SER A 110 18.95 -9.77 14.79
N GLU A 111 17.84 -9.11 14.40
CA GLU A 111 17.78 -7.94 13.54
C GLU A 111 18.18 -8.23 12.07
N LYS A 112 18.45 -9.48 11.72
CA LYS A 112 18.73 -9.87 10.34
C LYS A 112 17.44 -10.01 9.56
N THR A 113 17.36 -9.35 8.41
CA THR A 113 16.27 -9.54 7.46
C THR A 113 16.65 -10.60 6.44
N ILE A 114 15.78 -11.57 6.23
CA ILE A 114 15.89 -12.66 5.25
C ILE A 114 14.64 -12.69 4.36
N ILE A 115 14.69 -13.43 3.27
CA ILE A 115 13.53 -13.67 2.41
C ILE A 115 12.89 -15.00 2.77
N LEU A 116 11.60 -14.97 3.02
CA LEU A 116 10.77 -16.15 3.17
C LEU A 116 10.30 -16.60 1.80
N LEU A 117 10.47 -17.87 1.47
CA LEU A 117 10.06 -18.49 0.20
C LEU A 117 9.02 -19.56 0.46
N LEU A 118 7.89 -19.52 -0.25
CA LEU A 118 6.85 -20.52 -0.19
C LEU A 118 6.75 -21.26 -1.53
N SER A 119 6.82 -22.58 -1.46
CA SER A 119 6.48 -23.50 -2.56
C SER A 119 5.16 -24.24 -2.27
N SER A 120 4.74 -25.16 -3.13
CA SER A 120 3.50 -25.94 -2.94
C SER A 120 3.47 -26.80 -1.65
N SER A 121 4.63 -27.14 -1.10
CA SER A 121 4.72 -28.04 0.07
C SER A 121 5.78 -27.64 1.09
N GLN A 122 6.50 -26.56 0.84
CA GLN A 122 7.67 -26.22 1.65
C GLN A 122 7.78 -24.72 1.90
N LEU A 123 8.14 -24.37 3.12
CA LEU A 123 8.59 -23.05 3.53
C LEU A 123 10.11 -23.06 3.65
N SER A 124 10.78 -22.08 3.07
CA SER A 124 12.24 -21.94 3.07
C SER A 124 12.65 -20.50 3.33
N THR A 125 13.88 -20.30 3.74
CA THR A 125 14.47 -18.97 3.90
C THR A 125 15.63 -18.81 2.91
N LEU A 126 15.79 -17.59 2.41
CA LEU A 126 16.86 -17.18 1.54
C LEU A 126 17.65 -16.07 2.22
N ASP A 127 18.93 -16.31 2.41
CA ASP A 127 19.89 -15.33 2.88
C ASP A 127 20.31 -14.42 1.72
N MET A 128 20.08 -13.12 1.86
CA MET A 128 20.34 -12.14 0.79
C MET A 128 21.82 -11.84 0.56
N GLU A 129 22.68 -12.13 1.55
CA GLU A 129 24.12 -11.87 1.43
C GLU A 129 24.85 -13.05 0.77
N THR A 130 24.52 -14.26 1.19
CA THR A 130 25.17 -15.49 0.73
C THR A 130 24.45 -16.15 -0.44
N GLY A 131 23.17 -15.84 -0.65
CA GLY A 131 22.28 -16.53 -1.59
C GLY A 131 21.90 -17.96 -1.15
N SER A 132 22.24 -18.35 0.09
CA SER A 132 21.94 -19.69 0.58
C SER A 132 20.46 -19.85 0.90
N ILE A 133 19.89 -20.99 0.53
CA ILE A 133 18.51 -21.35 0.78
C ILE A 133 18.47 -22.49 1.78
N VAL A 134 17.70 -22.29 2.85
CA VAL A 134 17.54 -23.29 3.92
C VAL A 134 16.05 -23.62 4.08
N LYS A 135 15.71 -24.91 4.05
CA LYS A 135 14.36 -25.38 4.36
C LYS A 135 14.02 -25.01 5.80
N LEU A 136 12.89 -24.35 6.00
CA LEU A 136 12.35 -24.00 7.30
C LEU A 136 11.42 -25.12 7.81
N SER A 137 10.41 -25.50 7.00
CA SER A 137 9.42 -26.52 7.37
C SER A 137 8.75 -27.07 6.11
N ASP A 138 8.20 -28.28 6.22
CA ASP A 138 7.12 -28.72 5.34
C ASP A 138 5.85 -28.03 5.78
N ILE A 139 5.02 -27.59 4.83
CA ILE A 139 3.80 -26.85 5.11
C ILE A 139 2.71 -27.13 4.08
N ASP A 140 1.49 -27.34 4.57
CA ASP A 140 0.31 -27.38 3.71
C ASP A 140 -0.22 -25.97 3.50
N SER A 141 -0.51 -25.63 2.24
CA SER A 141 -1.08 -24.33 1.89
C SER A 141 -2.13 -24.47 0.77
N ILE A 142 -2.89 -23.39 0.55
CA ILE A 142 -3.81 -23.31 -0.60
C ILE A 142 -3.07 -23.09 -1.93
N TYR A 143 -1.78 -22.87 -1.90
CA TYR A 143 -0.95 -22.60 -3.09
C TYR A 143 -0.34 -23.89 -3.60
N LEU A 144 -0.89 -24.44 -4.69
CA LEU A 144 -0.56 -25.78 -5.17
C LEU A 144 0.22 -25.81 -6.49
N GLN A 145 0.61 -24.67 -7.03
CA GLN A 145 1.27 -24.60 -8.32
C GLN A 145 2.75 -24.99 -8.20
N ASP A 146 3.21 -25.98 -8.95
CA ASP A 146 4.61 -26.44 -8.88
C ASP A 146 5.60 -25.53 -9.61
N LYS A 147 5.18 -24.93 -10.73
CA LYS A 147 6.01 -24.02 -11.53
C LYS A 147 5.20 -22.79 -11.91
N PRO A 148 5.13 -21.78 -11.05
CA PRO A 148 4.38 -20.58 -11.34
C PRO A 148 5.09 -19.72 -12.39
N GLN A 149 4.32 -19.12 -13.30
CA GLN A 149 4.85 -18.14 -14.25
C GLN A 149 5.18 -16.79 -13.61
N PHE A 150 4.62 -16.53 -12.43
CA PHE A 150 4.79 -15.32 -11.66
C PHE A 150 4.94 -15.67 -10.18
N ILE A 151 5.97 -15.14 -9.55
CA ILE A 151 6.17 -15.28 -8.09
C ILE A 151 5.44 -14.14 -7.40
N ALA A 152 4.48 -14.45 -6.55
CA ALA A 152 3.69 -13.42 -5.87
C ALA A 152 4.41 -12.90 -4.62
N ARG A 153 4.45 -11.57 -4.42
CA ARG A 153 4.71 -11.06 -3.09
C ARG A 153 3.42 -11.14 -2.28
N LYS A 154 3.40 -11.99 -1.27
CA LYS A 154 2.27 -12.16 -0.35
C LYS A 154 2.62 -11.56 1.01
N LYS A 155 1.63 -11.07 1.73
CA LYS A 155 1.80 -10.62 3.12
C LYS A 155 1.76 -11.83 4.05
N LEU A 156 2.80 -12.66 3.97
CA LEU A 156 2.93 -13.86 4.79
C LEU A 156 3.52 -13.56 6.19
N VAL A 157 4.12 -12.41 6.34
CA VAL A 157 4.83 -11.99 7.55
C VAL A 157 4.13 -10.80 8.18
N LYS A 158 3.82 -10.92 9.47
CA LYS A 158 3.17 -9.87 10.28
C LYS A 158 3.37 -10.17 11.76
N ASP A 159 3.58 -9.16 12.59
CA ASP A 159 3.47 -9.28 14.04
C ASP A 159 1.98 -9.47 14.42
N VAL A 160 1.56 -10.72 14.62
CA VAL A 160 0.16 -11.06 14.91
C VAL A 160 -0.17 -11.07 16.38
N ASN A 161 0.86 -11.19 17.25
CA ASN A 161 0.69 -11.25 18.69
C ASN A 161 1.03 -9.94 19.41
N GLY A 162 1.55 -8.93 18.69
CA GLY A 162 1.85 -7.60 19.22
C GLY A 162 3.15 -7.53 20.04
N ASP A 163 4.07 -8.48 19.90
CA ASP A 163 5.32 -8.51 20.67
C ASP A 163 6.49 -7.79 19.99
N GLY A 164 6.28 -7.26 18.79
CA GLY A 164 7.24 -6.54 17.98
C GLY A 164 8.16 -7.42 17.15
N LEU A 165 7.92 -8.74 17.10
CA LEU A 165 8.62 -9.68 16.23
C LEU A 165 7.75 -10.07 15.05
N ASP A 166 8.38 -10.37 13.93
CA ASP A 166 7.69 -10.87 12.74
C ASP A 166 7.27 -12.33 12.92
N ASP A 167 5.98 -12.61 12.75
CA ASP A 167 5.42 -13.96 12.71
C ASP A 167 5.08 -14.36 11.28
N ILE A 168 4.87 -15.65 11.03
CA ILE A 168 4.55 -16.17 9.70
C ILE A 168 3.14 -16.75 9.72
N VAL A 169 2.32 -16.34 8.74
CA VAL A 169 0.94 -16.79 8.59
C VAL A 169 0.72 -17.37 7.19
N ILE A 170 0.40 -18.67 7.13
CA ILE A 170 0.20 -19.39 5.86
C ILE A 170 -1.19 -20.02 5.83
N PRO A 171 -2.07 -19.60 4.90
CA PRO A 171 -3.38 -20.20 4.76
C PRO A 171 -3.31 -21.63 4.19
N SER A 172 -4.08 -22.52 4.79
CA SER A 172 -4.30 -23.88 4.30
C SER A 172 -5.80 -24.11 4.08
N PHE A 173 -6.18 -25.23 3.51
CA PHE A 173 -7.59 -25.49 3.18
C PHE A 173 -8.53 -25.51 4.38
N LYS A 174 -8.06 -26.01 5.52
CA LYS A 174 -8.88 -26.17 6.74
C LYS A 174 -8.45 -25.26 7.88
N ASN A 175 -7.20 -24.82 7.85
CA ASN A 175 -6.57 -24.13 8.95
C ASN A 175 -5.74 -22.95 8.44
N LEU A 176 -5.40 -22.07 9.34
CA LEU A 176 -4.35 -21.08 9.17
C LEU A 176 -3.15 -21.55 9.98
N ASN A 177 -2.01 -21.75 9.32
CA ASN A 177 -0.75 -22.08 9.99
C ASN A 177 -0.13 -20.78 10.48
N VAL A 178 0.13 -20.68 11.78
CA VAL A 178 0.72 -19.51 12.43
C VAL A 178 2.00 -19.95 13.11
N LEU A 179 3.12 -19.38 12.68
CA LEU A 179 4.44 -19.62 13.26
C LEU A 179 4.83 -18.35 14.03
N ILE A 180 4.77 -18.41 15.35
CA ILE A 180 5.05 -17.31 16.26
C ILE A 180 6.55 -17.28 16.56
N GLN A 181 7.22 -16.18 16.20
CA GLN A 181 8.62 -15.98 16.56
C GLN A 181 8.73 -15.67 18.07
N HIS A 182 9.66 -16.31 18.78
CA HIS A 182 9.79 -16.12 20.22
C HIS A 182 11.14 -15.53 20.63
N LYS A 183 11.14 -14.82 21.77
CA LYS A 183 12.31 -14.07 22.29
C LYS A 183 13.41 -14.95 22.92
N GLU A 184 13.14 -16.21 23.19
CA GLU A 184 14.12 -17.09 23.80
C GLU A 184 15.11 -17.60 22.75
N MET A 185 16.24 -16.88 22.59
CA MET A 185 17.34 -17.38 21.78
C MET A 185 17.91 -18.65 22.42
N ARG A 186 17.73 -19.82 21.82
CA ARG A 186 18.64 -20.93 22.03
C ARG A 186 20.00 -20.52 21.49
N LYS A 187 21.04 -20.60 22.34
CA LYS A 187 22.41 -20.08 22.13
C LYS A 187 23.19 -20.66 20.94
N ARG A 188 22.56 -21.29 19.96
CA ARG A 188 23.23 -21.90 18.81
C ARG A 188 22.73 -21.27 17.52
N LEU A 189 23.54 -20.38 17.02
CA LEU A 189 23.34 -19.65 15.75
C LEU A 189 23.38 -20.55 14.50
N ASP A 190 23.65 -21.84 14.63
CA ASP A 190 23.92 -22.75 13.52
C ASP A 190 22.86 -23.86 13.33
N GLU A 191 21.79 -23.90 14.13
CA GLU A 191 20.78 -24.96 14.06
C GLU A 191 19.39 -24.40 13.76
N ASN A 192 18.80 -24.85 12.68
CA ASN A 192 17.42 -24.71 12.20
C ASN A 192 16.65 -23.46 12.66
N ILE A 193 16.46 -22.51 11.75
CA ILE A 193 15.67 -21.28 12.00
C ILE A 193 14.27 -21.61 12.55
N ILE A 194 13.69 -22.76 12.23
CA ILE A 194 12.38 -23.21 12.72
C ILE A 194 12.33 -23.31 14.26
N ASP A 195 13.44 -23.58 14.91
CA ASP A 195 13.50 -23.68 16.38
C ASP A 195 13.25 -22.33 17.08
N ASN A 196 13.22 -21.23 16.31
CA ASN A 196 12.85 -19.90 16.78
C ASN A 196 11.34 -19.63 16.71
N PHE A 197 10.54 -20.62 16.26
CA PHE A 197 9.11 -20.46 16.08
C PHE A 197 8.31 -21.50 16.86
N TYR A 198 7.23 -21.05 17.49
CA TYR A 198 6.16 -21.94 17.94
C TYR A 198 5.17 -22.11 16.79
N VAL A 199 4.86 -23.33 16.43
CA VAL A 199 3.90 -23.64 15.37
C VAL A 199 2.52 -23.86 15.97
N SER A 200 1.52 -23.13 15.50
CA SER A 200 0.11 -23.25 15.86
C SER A 200 -0.74 -23.39 14.60
N GLN A 201 -1.86 -24.09 14.72
CA GLN A 201 -2.86 -24.18 13.66
C GLN A 201 -4.19 -23.69 14.18
N LEU A 202 -4.67 -22.60 13.62
CA LEU A 202 -6.00 -22.06 13.92
C LEU A 202 -7.03 -22.64 12.96
N SER A 203 -8.17 -23.09 13.46
CA SER A 203 -9.26 -23.64 12.63
C SER A 203 -10.00 -22.54 11.86
N ILE A 204 -9.27 -21.89 10.96
CA ILE A 204 -9.74 -20.86 10.02
C ILE A 204 -9.58 -21.43 8.61
N PRO A 205 -10.67 -21.93 7.98
CA PRO A 205 -10.59 -22.49 6.65
C PRO A 205 -10.41 -21.39 5.60
N ALA A 206 -9.81 -21.76 4.47
CA ALA A 206 -9.80 -20.91 3.29
C ALA A 206 -11.22 -20.62 2.80
N VAL A 207 -11.40 -19.46 2.20
CA VAL A 207 -12.63 -19.11 1.48
C VAL A 207 -12.68 -19.91 0.18
N VAL A 208 -13.80 -20.57 -0.06
CA VAL A 208 -14.03 -21.38 -1.26
C VAL A 208 -15.02 -20.65 -2.16
N ASP A 209 -14.62 -20.38 -3.41
CA ASP A 209 -15.53 -19.97 -4.48
C ASP A 209 -15.81 -21.16 -5.38
N MET A 210 -17.06 -21.61 -5.40
CA MET A 210 -17.54 -22.73 -6.22
C MET A 210 -18.52 -22.22 -7.27
N SER A 211 -18.04 -22.06 -8.49
CA SER A 211 -18.90 -21.78 -9.64
C SER A 211 -19.20 -23.07 -10.41
N SER A 212 -20.11 -22.99 -11.40
CA SER A 212 -20.43 -24.08 -12.29
C SER A 212 -19.23 -24.62 -13.08
N SER A 213 -18.19 -23.84 -13.26
CA SER A 213 -17.03 -24.15 -14.11
C SER A 213 -15.73 -24.38 -13.35
N GLN A 214 -15.59 -23.89 -12.11
CA GLN A 214 -14.33 -23.96 -11.36
C GLN A 214 -14.54 -23.92 -9.84
N ILE A 215 -13.53 -24.38 -9.13
CA ILE A 215 -13.38 -24.20 -7.68
C ILE A 215 -12.09 -23.44 -7.45
N SER A 216 -12.15 -22.35 -6.70
CA SER A 216 -10.96 -21.61 -6.30
C SER A 216 -10.94 -21.38 -4.79
N PHE A 217 -9.73 -21.19 -4.27
CA PHE A 217 -9.48 -20.97 -2.85
C PHE A 217 -8.78 -19.64 -2.66
N SER A 218 -9.18 -18.89 -1.63
CA SER A 218 -8.53 -17.65 -1.22
C SER A 218 -8.36 -17.60 0.29
N GLU A 219 -7.50 -16.70 0.73
CA GLU A 219 -7.26 -16.48 2.15
C GLU A 219 -8.50 -15.93 2.84
N GLN A 220 -8.82 -16.45 4.03
CA GLN A 220 -9.78 -15.83 4.93
C GLN A 220 -9.17 -14.55 5.50
N LYS A 221 -9.87 -13.42 5.40
CA LYS A 221 -9.46 -12.15 6.01
C LYS A 221 -9.47 -12.29 7.53
N TYR A 222 -8.43 -11.79 8.17
CA TYR A 222 -8.30 -11.78 9.62
C TYR A 222 -7.74 -10.45 10.13
N PHE A 223 -7.95 -10.18 11.42
CA PHE A 223 -7.51 -9.00 12.13
C PHE A 223 -6.84 -9.41 13.45
N THR A 224 -6.07 -8.51 14.04
CA THR A 224 -5.43 -8.73 15.33
C THR A 224 -5.62 -7.51 16.20
N GLN A 225 -6.43 -7.64 17.28
CA GLN A 225 -6.74 -6.58 18.25
C GLN A 225 -6.99 -7.20 19.63
N ASP A 226 -6.75 -6.43 20.68
CA ASP A 226 -7.12 -6.81 22.04
C ASP A 226 -8.63 -6.54 22.23
N ILE A 227 -9.44 -7.60 22.21
CA ILE A 227 -10.91 -7.48 22.33
C ILE A 227 -11.44 -7.86 23.71
N ASN A 228 -10.57 -8.31 24.61
CA ASN A 228 -10.91 -8.68 25.97
C ASN A 228 -10.20 -7.81 27.02
N PHE A 229 -9.43 -6.80 26.57
CA PHE A 229 -8.72 -5.82 27.40
C PHE A 229 -7.70 -6.45 28.37
N ASP A 230 -7.08 -7.56 27.98
CA ASP A 230 -6.02 -8.20 28.76
C ASP A 230 -4.60 -7.73 28.38
N GLY A 231 -4.51 -6.81 27.40
CA GLY A 231 -3.26 -6.26 26.88
C GLY A 231 -2.58 -7.13 25.80
N LEU A 232 -3.25 -8.21 25.36
CA LEU A 232 -2.74 -9.13 24.33
C LEU A 232 -3.64 -9.04 23.10
N LYS A 233 -3.04 -9.07 21.90
CA LYS A 233 -3.81 -9.04 20.66
C LYS A 233 -4.41 -10.40 20.34
N ASP A 234 -5.72 -10.46 20.21
CA ASP A 234 -6.46 -11.64 19.80
C ASP A 234 -6.51 -11.77 18.29
N PHE A 235 -6.69 -13.00 17.80
CA PHE A 235 -6.81 -13.29 16.37
C PHE A 235 -8.27 -13.38 15.95
N ILE A 236 -8.73 -12.48 15.10
CA ILE A 236 -10.14 -12.20 14.83
C ILE A 236 -10.46 -12.46 13.36
N PHE A 237 -11.61 -13.04 13.07
CA PHE A 237 -12.12 -13.26 11.71
C PHE A 237 -13.66 -13.36 11.70
N VAL A 238 -14.25 -13.27 10.51
CA VAL A 238 -15.70 -13.46 10.34
C VAL A 238 -15.97 -14.89 9.92
N LYS A 239 -16.86 -15.57 10.65
CA LYS A 239 -17.34 -16.90 10.32
C LYS A 239 -18.87 -16.91 10.35
N ASP A 240 -19.48 -17.32 9.26
CA ASP A 240 -20.94 -17.41 9.11
C ASP A 240 -21.66 -16.09 9.54
N GLY A 241 -21.09 -14.94 9.13
CA GLY A 241 -21.60 -13.61 9.46
C GLY A 241 -21.35 -13.13 10.89
N LYS A 242 -20.65 -13.90 11.72
CA LYS A 242 -20.35 -13.57 13.11
C LYS A 242 -18.88 -13.32 13.33
N LEU A 243 -18.58 -12.33 14.16
CA LEU A 243 -17.21 -12.08 14.60
C LEU A 243 -16.76 -13.21 15.52
N THR A 244 -15.61 -13.77 15.22
CA THR A 244 -15.08 -14.95 15.91
C THR A 244 -13.60 -14.71 16.23
N ALA A 245 -13.15 -15.10 17.43
CA ALA A 245 -11.78 -14.84 17.86
C ALA A 245 -11.12 -16.05 18.53
N PHE A 246 -9.82 -16.18 18.33
CA PHE A 246 -8.91 -17.00 19.10
C PHE A 246 -8.17 -16.09 20.08
N MET A 247 -8.42 -16.25 21.38
CA MET A 247 -7.78 -15.44 22.40
C MET A 247 -6.28 -15.75 22.49
N GLN A 248 -5.46 -14.72 22.56
CA GLN A 248 -4.04 -14.90 22.83
C GLN A 248 -3.83 -15.40 24.25
N ARG A 249 -2.77 -16.18 24.43
CA ARG A 249 -2.31 -16.75 25.70
C ARG A 249 -0.88 -16.35 25.96
N GLU A 250 -0.33 -16.80 27.07
CA GLU A 250 1.09 -16.65 27.36
C GLU A 250 1.98 -17.09 26.19
N LYS A 251 3.11 -16.41 26.02
CA LYS A 251 4.11 -16.66 24.97
C LYS A 251 3.65 -16.36 23.54
N GLY A 252 2.63 -15.54 23.38
CA GLY A 252 2.12 -15.16 22.05
C GLY A 252 1.32 -16.24 21.33
N LEU A 253 1.03 -17.37 21.98
CA LEU A 253 0.21 -18.43 21.40
C LEU A 253 -1.28 -18.10 21.50
N PHE A 254 -2.06 -18.66 20.58
CA PHE A 254 -3.52 -18.49 20.58
C PHE A 254 -4.24 -19.71 21.17
N SER A 255 -5.47 -19.52 21.60
CA SER A 255 -6.33 -20.60 22.09
C SER A 255 -6.59 -21.63 20.98
N GLU A 256 -6.78 -22.90 21.33
CA GLU A 256 -7.10 -23.97 20.37
C GLU A 256 -8.51 -23.86 19.79
N THR A 257 -9.41 -23.22 20.53
CA THR A 257 -10.82 -23.04 20.15
C THR A 257 -11.16 -21.56 20.06
N SER A 258 -11.90 -21.21 19.03
CA SER A 258 -12.43 -19.86 18.85
C SER A 258 -13.68 -19.62 19.70
N LYS A 259 -13.95 -18.35 19.99
CA LYS A 259 -15.17 -17.88 20.64
C LYS A 259 -15.88 -16.89 19.73
N ILE A 260 -17.21 -16.88 19.78
CA ILE A 260 -18.00 -15.84 19.13
C ILE A 260 -17.91 -14.57 19.99
N VAL A 261 -17.67 -13.45 19.34
CA VAL A 261 -17.76 -12.10 19.92
C VAL A 261 -19.17 -11.59 19.61
N GLU A 262 -19.97 -11.42 20.64
CA GLU A 262 -21.36 -11.00 20.46
C GLU A 262 -21.42 -9.54 20.03
N LEU A 263 -22.01 -9.29 18.87
CA LEU A 263 -22.24 -7.97 18.32
C LEU A 263 -23.75 -7.72 18.20
N PRO A 264 -24.22 -6.46 18.31
CA PRO A 264 -25.65 -6.13 18.14
C PRO A 264 -26.08 -6.12 16.67
N PHE A 265 -25.17 -6.41 15.73
CA PHE A 265 -25.39 -6.51 14.28
C PHE A 265 -24.64 -7.72 13.70
N GLU A 266 -24.98 -8.10 12.46
CA GLU A 266 -24.34 -9.22 11.76
C GLU A 266 -23.75 -8.76 10.43
N PHE A 267 -22.72 -9.47 9.96
CA PHE A 267 -22.13 -9.30 8.64
C PHE A 267 -22.73 -10.28 7.63
N SER A 268 -22.62 -9.97 6.35
CA SER A 268 -23.03 -10.89 5.29
C SER A 268 -22.08 -12.09 5.11
N GLY A 269 -20.95 -12.10 5.78
CA GLY A 269 -19.97 -13.16 5.76
C GLY A 269 -19.02 -13.06 4.56
N LEU A 270 -19.36 -13.71 3.45
CA LEU A 270 -18.53 -13.66 2.23
C LEU A 270 -18.80 -12.38 1.44
N PRO A 271 -17.83 -11.87 0.67
CA PRO A 271 -18.06 -10.84 -0.34
C PRO A 271 -19.19 -11.27 -1.31
N TRP A 272 -20.09 -10.36 -1.67
CA TRP A 272 -21.27 -10.69 -2.49
C TRP A 272 -20.90 -11.32 -3.84
N TRP A 273 -19.76 -10.93 -4.43
CA TRP A 273 -19.27 -11.51 -5.70
C TRP A 273 -18.77 -12.96 -5.58
N LEU A 274 -18.61 -13.48 -4.37
CA LEU A 274 -18.30 -14.88 -4.07
C LEU A 274 -19.55 -15.67 -3.65
N VAL A 275 -20.68 -15.00 -3.42
CA VAL A 275 -21.95 -15.68 -3.10
C VAL A 275 -22.51 -16.29 -4.37
N ARG A 276 -22.86 -17.58 -4.31
CA ARG A 276 -23.42 -18.35 -5.43
C ARG A 276 -24.83 -18.80 -5.13
N GLY A 277 -25.69 -18.80 -6.16
CA GLY A 277 -26.97 -19.46 -6.13
C GLY A 277 -26.83 -20.99 -6.10
N ALA A 278 -27.94 -21.69 -5.94
CA ALA A 278 -27.99 -23.16 -5.98
C ALA A 278 -27.59 -23.74 -7.35
N ASP A 279 -27.62 -22.94 -8.39
CA ASP A 279 -27.18 -23.24 -9.76
C ASP A 279 -25.69 -22.98 -10.00
N GLY A 280 -24.96 -22.43 -8.99
CA GLY A 280 -23.55 -22.05 -9.09
C GLY A 280 -23.29 -20.70 -9.78
N GLU A 281 -24.35 -19.97 -10.15
CA GLU A 281 -24.24 -18.63 -10.74
C GLU A 281 -24.07 -17.55 -9.65
N THR A 282 -23.63 -16.36 -10.07
CA THR A 282 -23.48 -15.21 -9.16
C THR A 282 -24.83 -14.76 -8.61
N ALA A 283 -24.83 -14.24 -7.38
CA ALA A 283 -26.04 -13.71 -6.77
C ALA A 283 -26.69 -12.61 -7.62
N ASP A 284 -28.01 -12.58 -7.62
CA ASP A 284 -28.79 -11.51 -8.23
C ASP A 284 -28.50 -10.18 -7.52
N GLN A 285 -28.18 -9.14 -8.30
CA GLN A 285 -27.84 -7.82 -7.80
C GLN A 285 -29.03 -6.83 -7.83
N SER A 286 -30.20 -7.28 -8.26
CA SER A 286 -31.39 -6.40 -8.36
C SER A 286 -32.01 -5.99 -7.02
N ASP A 287 -31.68 -6.71 -5.93
CA ASP A 287 -32.08 -6.38 -4.54
C ASP A 287 -30.96 -6.80 -3.57
N LEU A 288 -29.74 -6.39 -3.90
CA LEU A 288 -28.58 -6.73 -3.07
C LEU A 288 -28.49 -5.78 -1.87
N LYS A 289 -28.44 -6.36 -0.66
CA LYS A 289 -28.05 -5.68 0.59
C LYS A 289 -26.95 -6.49 1.22
N HIS A 290 -25.79 -5.90 1.34
CA HIS A 290 -24.60 -6.61 1.75
C HIS A 290 -23.73 -5.77 2.68
N SER A 291 -23.29 -6.36 3.80
CA SER A 291 -22.41 -5.73 4.80
C SER A 291 -21.16 -6.57 4.98
N LEU A 292 -20.00 -5.99 4.68
CA LEU A 292 -18.70 -6.65 4.76
C LEU A 292 -17.80 -5.96 5.78
N LEU A 293 -17.25 -6.72 6.71
CA LEU A 293 -16.25 -6.21 7.64
C LEU A 293 -14.98 -5.82 6.87
N GLU A 294 -14.63 -4.53 6.87
CA GLU A 294 -13.46 -4.00 6.18
C GLU A 294 -12.24 -3.88 7.08
N ASP A 295 -12.39 -3.36 8.29
CA ASP A 295 -11.26 -3.24 9.22
C ASP A 295 -11.73 -3.32 10.68
N ILE A 296 -10.79 -3.67 11.56
CA ILE A 296 -10.92 -3.56 13.02
C ILE A 296 -9.66 -2.90 13.53
N LYS A 297 -9.76 -1.67 14.00
CA LYS A 297 -8.65 -0.90 14.57
C LYS A 297 -9.17 0.31 15.31
N ASP A 298 -8.36 0.90 16.16
CA ASP A 298 -8.64 2.21 16.75
C ASP A 298 -8.67 3.28 15.64
N ILE A 299 -9.84 3.90 15.44
CA ILE A 299 -10.10 4.91 14.41
C ILE A 299 -10.20 6.30 15.04
N ASN A 300 -10.79 6.38 16.24
CA ASN A 300 -11.08 7.62 16.94
C ASN A 300 -9.98 8.06 17.93
N GLY A 301 -8.92 7.24 18.10
CA GLY A 301 -7.75 7.54 18.93
C GLY A 301 -7.94 7.29 20.44
N ASP A 302 -8.94 6.48 20.83
CA ASP A 302 -9.22 6.17 22.24
C ASP A 302 -8.57 4.88 22.75
N ASN A 303 -7.80 4.19 21.89
CA ASN A 303 -7.15 2.90 22.09
C ASN A 303 -8.11 1.71 22.27
N ILE A 304 -9.38 1.86 21.90
CA ILE A 304 -10.36 0.77 21.84
C ILE A 304 -10.54 0.37 20.37
N PRO A 305 -10.65 -0.92 20.05
CA PRO A 305 -10.87 -1.34 18.67
C PRO A 305 -12.26 -0.94 18.15
N ASP A 306 -12.29 -0.23 17.02
CA ASP A 306 -13.48 0.14 16.27
C ASP A 306 -13.69 -0.80 15.09
N ILE A 307 -14.90 -0.85 14.56
CA ILE A 307 -15.28 -1.66 13.41
C ILE A 307 -15.66 -0.75 12.24
N MET A 308 -15.08 -1.02 11.07
CA MET A 308 -15.46 -0.42 9.80
C MET A 308 -16.16 -1.46 8.92
N VAL A 309 -17.36 -1.14 8.46
CA VAL A 309 -18.21 -2.01 7.62
C VAL A 309 -18.45 -1.32 6.29
N ARG A 310 -18.19 -2.02 5.20
CA ARG A 310 -18.64 -1.58 3.87
C ARG A 310 -20.04 -2.13 3.61
N LYS A 311 -20.99 -1.24 3.42
CA LYS A 311 -22.36 -1.55 3.04
C LYS A 311 -22.51 -1.35 1.54
N THR A 312 -23.12 -2.29 0.88
CA THR A 312 -23.45 -2.24 -0.54
C THR A 312 -24.94 -2.46 -0.71
N ILE A 313 -25.60 -1.52 -1.34
CA ILE A 313 -27.01 -1.62 -1.73
C ILE A 313 -27.02 -1.52 -3.25
N SER A 314 -27.74 -2.41 -3.93
CA SER A 314 -27.81 -2.40 -5.39
C SER A 314 -29.21 -2.79 -5.85
N SER A 315 -29.79 -2.03 -6.76
CA SER A 315 -30.99 -2.35 -7.51
C SER A 315 -30.68 -2.77 -8.96
N GLY A 316 -29.39 -2.93 -9.27
CA GLY A 316 -28.89 -3.37 -10.57
C GLY A 316 -27.40 -3.08 -10.75
N VAL A 317 -26.83 -3.55 -11.85
CA VAL A 317 -25.38 -3.46 -12.12
C VAL A 317 -24.88 -2.00 -12.19
N LEU A 318 -25.72 -1.09 -12.67
CA LEU A 318 -25.41 0.35 -12.84
C LEU A 318 -25.99 1.23 -11.72
N ASP A 319 -26.70 0.63 -10.78
CA ASP A 319 -27.36 1.34 -9.69
C ASP A 319 -26.92 0.72 -8.35
N ARG A 320 -25.69 1.03 -7.98
CA ARG A 320 -25.04 0.52 -6.78
C ARG A 320 -24.54 1.68 -5.92
N GLU A 321 -24.98 1.67 -4.69
CA GLU A 321 -24.56 2.57 -3.63
C GLU A 321 -23.61 1.84 -2.68
N ILE A 322 -22.48 2.45 -2.38
CA ILE A 322 -21.51 1.95 -1.40
C ILE A 322 -21.33 3.02 -0.34
N SER A 323 -21.51 2.64 0.92
CA SER A 323 -21.17 3.46 2.08
C SER A 323 -20.24 2.72 3.02
N TYR A 324 -19.59 3.47 3.89
CA TYR A 324 -18.76 2.93 4.97
C TYR A 324 -19.33 3.37 6.30
N GLU A 325 -19.77 2.38 7.08
CA GLU A 325 -20.33 2.55 8.41
C GLU A 325 -19.23 2.30 9.45
N PHE A 326 -19.15 3.16 10.47
CA PHE A 326 -18.18 3.07 11.56
C PHE A 326 -18.90 2.86 12.88
N PHE A 327 -18.46 1.86 13.62
CA PHE A 327 -18.96 1.52 14.93
C PHE A 327 -17.81 1.67 15.92
N PHE A 328 -17.91 2.64 16.83
CA PHE A 328 -16.87 2.85 17.84
C PHE A 328 -17.04 1.89 19.00
N GLY A 329 -15.93 1.27 19.37
CA GLY A 329 -15.89 0.32 20.47
C GLY A 329 -16.01 1.01 21.83
N GLU A 330 -16.63 0.33 22.77
CA GLU A 330 -16.66 0.74 24.17
C GLU A 330 -16.30 -0.44 25.07
N GLU A 331 -15.51 -0.19 26.10
CA GLU A 331 -15.27 -1.19 27.13
C GLU A 331 -16.40 -1.18 28.17
N LYS A 332 -17.11 -2.29 28.30
CA LYS A 332 -18.12 -2.48 29.37
C LYS A 332 -17.89 -3.78 30.13
N ASN A 333 -17.44 -3.69 31.36
CA ASN A 333 -17.15 -4.85 32.24
C ASN A 333 -16.09 -5.80 31.67
N GLY A 334 -15.06 -5.28 31.05
CA GLY A 334 -13.99 -6.07 30.43
C GLY A 334 -14.39 -6.74 29.10
N LEU A 335 -15.44 -6.25 28.44
CA LEU A 335 -15.93 -6.75 27.17
C LEU A 335 -16.05 -5.60 26.18
N LEU A 336 -15.61 -5.85 24.95
CA LEU A 336 -15.80 -4.94 23.83
C LEU A 336 -17.26 -4.96 23.39
N THR A 337 -17.89 -3.79 23.35
CA THR A 337 -19.29 -3.60 22.98
C THR A 337 -19.43 -2.49 21.96
N PHE A 338 -20.51 -2.52 21.17
CA PHE A 338 -20.80 -1.55 20.12
C PHE A 338 -22.27 -1.11 20.21
N ASN A 339 -22.57 0.03 19.62
CA ASN A 339 -23.93 0.44 19.36
C ASN A 339 -24.56 -0.44 18.26
N LYS A 340 -25.89 -0.53 18.23
CA LYS A 340 -26.59 -1.31 17.19
C LYS A 340 -26.56 -0.62 15.84
N GLU A 341 -26.70 0.68 15.83
CA GLU A 341 -26.60 1.52 14.63
C GLU A 341 -25.18 2.08 14.56
N ALA A 342 -24.70 2.37 13.36
CA ALA A 342 -23.41 3.00 13.17
C ALA A 342 -23.33 4.36 13.87
N ASP A 343 -22.21 4.67 14.48
CA ASP A 343 -21.96 5.95 15.13
C ASP A 343 -21.77 7.06 14.10
N THR A 344 -21.17 6.74 12.95
CA THR A 344 -21.00 7.65 11.81
C THR A 344 -20.86 6.85 10.52
N GLU A 345 -21.13 7.49 9.38
CA GLU A 345 -20.97 6.87 8.06
C GLU A 345 -20.36 7.86 7.05
N ILE A 346 -19.74 7.32 6.03
CA ILE A 346 -19.26 8.06 4.88
C ILE A 346 -20.03 7.57 3.66
N THR A 347 -20.69 8.51 2.99
CA THR A 347 -21.31 8.37 1.69
C THR A 347 -20.77 9.45 0.77
N ALA A 348 -20.66 9.18 -0.53
CA ALA A 348 -20.36 10.20 -1.51
C ALA A 348 -21.05 9.85 -2.83
N GLU A 349 -21.20 10.83 -3.71
CA GLU A 349 -21.73 10.59 -5.05
C GLU A 349 -20.83 9.60 -5.80
N GLY A 350 -21.44 8.70 -6.57
CA GLY A 350 -20.75 7.65 -7.32
C GLY A 350 -20.45 6.38 -6.50
N THR A 351 -19.56 5.57 -7.04
CA THR A 351 -19.12 4.32 -6.39
C THR A 351 -17.83 4.54 -5.64
N LEU A 352 -17.87 4.46 -4.31
CA LEU A 352 -16.69 4.58 -3.46
C LEU A 352 -15.77 3.37 -3.62
N SER A 353 -14.46 3.62 -3.68
CA SER A 353 -13.42 2.59 -3.82
C SER A 353 -12.13 3.00 -3.11
N ASP A 354 -11.23 2.03 -2.90
CA ASP A 354 -9.86 2.25 -2.42
C ASP A 354 -9.74 3.01 -1.09
N LEU A 355 -10.70 2.78 -0.17
CA LEU A 355 -10.66 3.40 1.15
C LEU A 355 -9.38 3.02 1.92
N LYS A 356 -8.73 4.03 2.50
CA LYS A 356 -7.57 3.90 3.39
C LYS A 356 -7.78 4.72 4.64
N LEU A 357 -7.50 4.10 5.78
CA LEU A 357 -7.46 4.79 7.08
C LEU A 357 -6.01 5.21 7.37
N ILE A 358 -5.77 6.50 7.49
CA ILE A 358 -4.43 7.08 7.64
C ILE A 358 -4.51 8.22 8.64
N ASP A 359 -3.69 8.19 9.67
CA ASP A 359 -3.45 9.37 10.52
C ASP A 359 -2.56 10.35 9.73
N MET A 360 -3.15 11.43 9.22
CA MET A 360 -2.49 12.38 8.32
C MET A 360 -1.83 13.55 9.06
N ASN A 361 -2.30 13.86 10.26
CA ASN A 361 -1.86 15.00 11.07
C ASN A 361 -1.18 14.58 12.39
N ASN A 362 -1.05 13.26 12.61
CA ASN A 362 -0.43 12.68 13.81
C ASN A 362 -1.17 13.06 15.12
N ASP A 363 -2.50 13.17 15.07
CA ASP A 363 -3.34 13.43 16.24
C ASP A 363 -3.88 12.14 16.90
N GLY A 364 -3.59 10.98 16.32
CA GLY A 364 -4.04 9.67 16.76
C GLY A 364 -5.39 9.25 16.19
N LYS A 365 -6.15 10.14 15.57
CA LYS A 365 -7.39 9.82 14.85
C LYS A 365 -7.07 9.51 13.39
N MET A 366 -7.89 8.65 12.78
CA MET A 366 -7.69 8.26 11.38
C MET A 366 -8.53 9.12 10.45
N GLU A 367 -7.89 9.73 9.47
CA GLU A 367 -8.57 10.26 8.30
C GLU A 367 -8.91 9.13 7.33
N VAL A 368 -10.02 9.32 6.62
CA VAL A 368 -10.47 8.41 5.55
C VAL A 368 -10.12 9.02 4.21
N LEU A 369 -9.16 8.42 3.52
CA LEU A 369 -8.88 8.69 2.10
C LEU A 369 -9.69 7.71 1.27
N VAL A 370 -10.56 8.21 0.41
CA VAL A 370 -11.41 7.40 -0.45
C VAL A 370 -11.51 8.02 -1.84
N SER A 371 -11.69 7.18 -2.85
CA SER A 371 -11.92 7.62 -4.22
C SER A 371 -13.33 7.30 -4.67
N SER A 372 -13.90 8.12 -5.54
CA SER A 372 -15.23 7.90 -6.13
C SER A 372 -15.17 7.91 -7.64
N PHE A 373 -15.98 7.07 -8.26
CA PHE A 373 -16.24 7.06 -9.70
C PHE A 373 -17.73 7.26 -9.96
N ASP A 374 -18.06 8.19 -10.82
CA ASP A 374 -19.41 8.26 -11.39
C ASP A 374 -19.49 7.31 -12.61
N ILE A 375 -20.31 6.26 -12.51
CA ILE A 375 -20.48 5.23 -13.54
C ILE A 375 -21.86 5.39 -14.21
N GLY A 376 -22.15 6.57 -14.73
CA GLY A 376 -23.33 6.81 -15.58
C GLY A 376 -23.06 6.40 -17.05
N VAL A 377 -24.14 6.20 -17.82
CA VAL A 377 -24.01 5.85 -19.26
C VAL A 377 -23.27 6.93 -20.05
N SER A 378 -23.48 8.20 -19.72
CA SER A 378 -22.81 9.32 -20.35
C SER A 378 -21.30 9.34 -20.06
N GLN A 379 -20.90 9.01 -18.83
CA GLN A 379 -19.50 8.90 -18.40
C GLN A 379 -18.81 7.74 -19.11
N ILE A 380 -19.49 6.59 -19.24
CA ILE A 380 -18.96 5.45 -20.00
C ILE A 380 -18.71 5.83 -21.47
N ILE A 381 -19.65 6.53 -22.12
CA ILE A 381 -19.49 6.97 -23.51
C ILE A 381 -18.36 8.00 -23.62
N GLY A 382 -18.30 8.97 -22.70
CA GLY A 382 -17.23 9.95 -22.62
C GLY A 382 -15.86 9.29 -22.46
N ALA A 383 -15.76 8.33 -21.55
CA ALA A 383 -14.57 7.56 -21.29
C ALA A 383 -14.10 6.75 -22.51
N LEU A 384 -15.01 6.12 -23.23
CA LEU A 384 -14.70 5.40 -24.47
C LEU A 384 -14.17 6.32 -25.57
N MET A 385 -14.54 7.59 -25.58
CA MET A 385 -14.08 8.57 -26.55
C MET A 385 -12.76 9.23 -26.14
N SER A 386 -12.56 9.53 -24.86
CA SER A 386 -11.38 10.23 -24.33
C SER A 386 -10.22 9.27 -24.01
N GLY A 387 -10.50 8.00 -23.70
CA GLY A 387 -9.54 7.05 -23.15
C GLY A 387 -9.19 7.33 -21.68
N SER A 388 -10.03 8.10 -20.97
CA SER A 388 -9.84 8.40 -19.54
C SER A 388 -11.18 8.47 -18.80
N ILE A 389 -11.13 8.18 -17.51
CA ILE A 389 -12.24 8.37 -16.56
C ILE A 389 -11.73 9.29 -15.46
N ASP A 390 -12.51 10.29 -15.12
CA ASP A 390 -12.21 11.13 -13.97
C ASP A 390 -12.66 10.43 -12.69
N GLN A 391 -11.88 10.65 -11.66
CA GLN A 391 -12.02 10.02 -10.35
C GLN A 391 -11.85 11.11 -9.30
N ASP A 392 -12.81 11.25 -8.43
CA ASP A 392 -12.72 12.16 -7.30
C ASP A 392 -11.95 11.51 -6.17
N VAL A 393 -11.15 12.30 -5.47
CA VAL A 393 -10.36 11.90 -4.30
C VAL A 393 -10.85 12.72 -3.13
N PHE A 394 -11.45 12.05 -2.16
CA PHE A 394 -11.99 12.66 -0.96
C PHE A 394 -11.17 12.29 0.28
N ILE A 395 -11.06 13.24 1.21
CA ILE A 395 -10.57 12.97 2.55
C ILE A 395 -11.61 13.45 3.55
N PHE A 396 -11.98 12.57 4.47
CA PHE A 396 -12.86 12.86 5.60
C PHE A 396 -12.07 12.77 6.89
N SER A 397 -12.39 13.61 7.86
CA SER A 397 -11.78 13.62 9.19
C SER A 397 -12.88 13.64 10.24
N LEU A 398 -12.65 12.98 11.37
CA LEU A 398 -13.54 13.05 12.51
C LEU A 398 -13.55 14.46 13.13
N ASP A 399 -14.74 14.91 13.48
CA ASP A 399 -14.94 16.13 14.26
C ASP A 399 -14.68 15.90 15.77
N GLU A 400 -14.98 16.90 16.61
CA GLU A 400 -14.86 16.82 18.07
C GLU A 400 -15.82 15.80 18.70
N ASN A 401 -16.92 15.45 18.00
CA ASN A 401 -17.92 14.48 18.44
C ASN A 401 -17.65 13.07 17.90
N ASN A 402 -16.51 12.84 17.27
CA ASN A 402 -16.17 11.62 16.54
C ASN A 402 -17.17 11.29 15.41
N SER A 403 -17.59 12.30 14.65
CA SER A 403 -18.44 12.11 13.49
C SER A 403 -17.71 12.54 12.21
N PHE A 404 -17.82 11.76 11.15
CA PHE A 404 -17.45 12.20 9.81
C PHE A 404 -18.53 13.16 9.29
N GLY A 405 -18.12 14.31 8.76
CA GLY A 405 -19.03 15.27 8.13
C GLY A 405 -19.62 14.73 6.82
N GLU A 406 -20.75 15.31 6.40
CA GLU A 406 -21.34 15.03 5.07
C GLU A 406 -20.39 15.45 3.94
N ASP A 407 -19.70 16.59 4.12
CA ASP A 407 -18.76 17.13 3.14
C ASP A 407 -17.32 16.68 3.48
N PRO A 408 -16.50 16.30 2.47
CA PRO A 408 -15.10 16.00 2.69
C PRO A 408 -14.31 17.27 3.03
N ILE A 409 -13.28 17.11 3.86
CA ILE A 409 -12.34 18.22 4.18
C ILE A 409 -11.33 18.49 3.07
N PHE A 410 -11.23 17.60 2.10
CA PHE A 410 -10.38 17.72 0.92
C PHE A 410 -11.04 16.99 -0.25
N GLU A 411 -11.08 17.67 -1.40
CA GLU A 411 -11.64 17.15 -2.64
C GLU A 411 -10.77 17.62 -3.82
N GLU A 412 -10.34 16.68 -4.62
CA GLU A 412 -9.57 16.93 -5.85
C GLU A 412 -9.88 15.85 -6.89
N GLU A 413 -9.80 16.20 -8.17
CA GLU A 413 -10.03 15.30 -9.28
C GLU A 413 -8.71 14.78 -9.86
N VAL A 414 -8.68 13.49 -10.17
CA VAL A 414 -7.58 12.82 -10.90
C VAL A 414 -8.16 12.04 -12.07
N SER A 415 -7.34 11.77 -13.08
CA SER A 415 -7.79 11.02 -14.26
C SER A 415 -7.13 9.66 -14.31
N LEU A 416 -7.92 8.62 -14.50
CA LEU A 416 -7.49 7.27 -14.79
C LEU A 416 -7.50 7.07 -16.31
N SER A 417 -6.35 6.73 -16.89
CA SER A 417 -6.25 6.45 -18.34
C SER A 417 -6.50 4.98 -18.64
N PHE A 418 -7.07 4.66 -19.80
CA PHE A 418 -7.20 3.29 -20.26
C PHE A 418 -7.04 3.19 -21.78
N SER A 419 -6.65 2.00 -22.23
CA SER A 419 -6.46 1.69 -23.65
C SER A 419 -7.42 0.60 -24.08
N LEU A 420 -8.35 0.93 -24.95
CA LEU A 420 -9.30 -0.04 -25.53
C LEU A 420 -8.60 -1.11 -26.37
N SER A 421 -7.47 -0.77 -27.00
CA SER A 421 -6.73 -1.69 -27.87
C SER A 421 -5.96 -2.77 -27.10
N SER A 422 -5.42 -2.44 -25.91
CA SER A 422 -4.65 -3.37 -25.08
C SER A 422 -5.44 -3.96 -23.91
N GLY A 423 -6.62 -3.41 -23.60
CA GLY A 423 -7.41 -3.75 -22.42
C GLY A 423 -6.72 -3.37 -21.09
N GLN A 424 -5.73 -2.48 -21.15
CA GLN A 424 -4.98 -2.05 -19.96
C GLN A 424 -5.49 -0.71 -19.48
N SER A 425 -5.59 -0.55 -18.16
CA SER A 425 -5.89 0.71 -17.50
C SER A 425 -4.68 1.19 -16.69
N GLY A 426 -4.37 2.48 -16.79
CA GLY A 426 -3.49 3.16 -15.87
C GLY A 426 -4.23 3.47 -14.57
N GLN A 427 -3.49 3.88 -13.55
CA GLN A 427 -4.05 4.39 -12.30
C GLN A 427 -3.36 5.69 -11.92
N PRO A 428 -4.09 6.69 -11.43
CA PRO A 428 -3.45 7.92 -10.94
C PRO A 428 -2.56 7.63 -9.73
N VAL A 429 -1.56 8.45 -9.51
CA VAL A 429 -0.81 8.47 -8.25
C VAL A 429 -1.64 9.22 -7.23
N ILE A 430 -2.06 8.53 -6.18
CA ILE A 430 -2.76 9.07 -5.01
C ILE A 430 -2.00 8.55 -3.78
N ILE A 431 -1.17 9.41 -3.18
CA ILE A 431 -0.30 8.99 -2.09
C ILE A 431 -0.13 10.12 -1.05
N SER A 432 -0.17 9.74 0.23
CA SER A 432 0.15 10.63 1.33
C SER A 432 1.48 10.21 1.97
N LEU A 433 2.33 11.19 2.29
CA LEU A 433 3.65 10.96 2.86
C LEU A 433 4.16 12.24 3.53
N ASP A 434 5.02 12.09 4.53
CA ASP A 434 5.68 13.23 5.18
C ASP A 434 6.98 13.56 4.43
N THR A 435 6.94 14.60 3.59
CA THR A 435 8.11 15.01 2.79
C THR A 435 9.03 15.98 3.50
N ASN A 436 8.64 16.50 4.65
CA ASN A 436 9.34 17.60 5.30
C ASN A 436 9.75 17.30 6.76
N GLY A 437 9.26 16.18 7.34
CA GLY A 437 9.60 15.71 8.68
C GLY A 437 8.85 16.46 9.78
N ASP A 438 7.69 17.08 9.47
CA ASP A 438 6.87 17.77 10.46
C ASP A 438 5.74 16.91 11.03
N LEU A 439 5.69 15.63 10.64
CA LEU A 439 4.69 14.61 11.00
C LEU A 439 3.30 14.83 10.39
N HIS A 440 3.11 15.89 9.59
CA HIS A 440 1.91 16.13 8.81
C HIS A 440 2.14 15.64 7.39
N LYS A 441 1.36 14.67 6.96
CA LYS A 441 1.55 14.10 5.61
C LYS A 441 1.06 15.07 4.53
N GLU A 442 1.87 15.27 3.50
CA GLU A 442 1.44 15.90 2.26
C GLU A 442 0.57 14.94 1.45
N MET A 443 -0.44 15.47 0.75
CA MET A 443 -1.18 14.74 -0.27
C MET A 443 -0.57 15.01 -1.65
N LEU A 444 -0.19 13.96 -2.37
CA LEU A 444 0.36 14.02 -3.71
C LEU A 444 -0.57 13.36 -4.72
N LEU A 445 -0.96 14.12 -5.73
CA LEU A 445 -1.86 13.68 -6.79
C LEU A 445 -1.20 13.86 -8.15
N SER A 446 -1.31 12.85 -9.01
CA SER A 446 -0.84 12.97 -10.39
C SER A 446 -1.77 13.85 -11.24
N VAL A 447 -1.17 14.60 -12.15
CA VAL A 447 -1.88 15.27 -13.25
C VAL A 447 -1.32 14.73 -14.55
N GLY A 448 -1.99 13.71 -15.07
CA GLY A 448 -1.46 12.86 -16.11
C GLY A 448 -0.13 12.22 -15.69
N GLU A 449 0.68 11.79 -16.65
CA GLU A 449 1.96 11.11 -16.41
C GLU A 449 3.17 12.04 -16.26
N LYS A 450 2.98 13.35 -16.08
CA LYS A 450 4.10 14.32 -16.20
C LYS A 450 4.22 15.29 -15.04
N ARG A 451 3.32 15.22 -14.08
CA ARG A 451 3.29 16.20 -13.00
C ARG A 451 2.64 15.65 -11.74
N LEU A 452 3.19 16.02 -10.59
CA LEU A 452 2.57 15.88 -9.27
C LEU A 452 2.08 17.25 -8.79
N ASN A 453 0.86 17.30 -8.31
CA ASN A 453 0.37 18.34 -7.42
C ASN A 453 0.62 17.89 -6.00
N ILE A 454 1.16 18.79 -5.17
CA ILE A 454 1.57 18.50 -3.78
C ILE A 454 0.82 19.49 -2.90
N PHE A 455 -0.09 18.97 -2.11
CA PHE A 455 -0.85 19.74 -1.12
C PHE A 455 -0.17 19.53 0.23
N ARG A 456 0.31 20.60 0.82
CA ARG A 456 1.05 20.53 2.07
C ARG A 456 0.12 20.24 3.23
N GLY A 457 0.48 19.25 4.05
CA GLY A 457 -0.15 18.99 5.34
C GLY A 457 0.08 20.16 6.31
N GLN A 458 -0.89 20.44 7.15
CA GLN A 458 -0.85 21.53 8.13
C GLN A 458 -1.70 21.22 9.34
N ASP A 459 -1.38 21.85 10.46
CA ASP A 459 -2.19 21.79 11.66
C ASP A 459 -3.55 22.46 11.48
N LYS A 460 -4.57 21.89 12.11
CA LYS A 460 -5.82 22.61 12.38
C LYS A 460 -5.52 23.72 13.39
N THR A 461 -5.83 24.95 13.06
CA THR A 461 -5.68 26.09 13.96
C THR A 461 -7.02 26.78 14.19
N GLU A 462 -7.16 27.54 15.28
CA GLU A 462 -8.38 28.32 15.53
C GLU A 462 -8.71 29.22 14.33
N GLY A 463 -9.82 28.89 13.65
CA GLY A 463 -10.27 29.56 12.42
C GLY A 463 -9.73 29.01 11.11
N ASN A 464 -8.95 27.92 11.13
CA ASN A 464 -8.55 27.14 9.95
C ASN A 464 -8.60 25.64 10.26
N GLU A 465 -9.67 24.99 9.79
CA GLU A 465 -9.86 23.55 9.97
C GLU A 465 -9.34 22.70 8.80
N GLU A 466 -8.71 23.34 7.80
CA GLU A 466 -8.16 22.65 6.65
C GLU A 466 -6.89 21.88 7.05
N LEU A 467 -6.86 20.58 6.77
CA LEU A 467 -5.66 19.73 6.94
C LEU A 467 -4.63 19.92 5.83
N PHE A 468 -5.02 20.52 4.73
CA PHE A 468 -4.14 20.73 3.57
C PHE A 468 -4.17 22.17 3.10
N SER A 469 -3.05 22.60 2.53
CA SER A 469 -2.99 23.92 1.88
C SER A 469 -3.94 23.97 0.68
N SER A 470 -4.72 25.04 0.54
CA SER A 470 -5.65 25.28 -0.58
C SER A 470 -4.95 25.42 -1.95
N LYS A 471 -3.62 25.57 -1.97
CA LYS A 471 -2.82 25.72 -3.20
C LYS A 471 -1.73 24.67 -3.26
N SER A 472 -1.80 23.82 -4.29
CA SER A 472 -0.75 22.83 -4.53
C SER A 472 0.55 23.46 -5.05
N LYS A 473 1.68 22.90 -4.60
CA LYS A 473 2.95 23.04 -5.28
C LYS A 473 3.01 22.03 -6.43
N ARG A 474 3.78 22.33 -7.47
CA ARG A 474 3.86 21.51 -8.67
C ARG A 474 5.28 21.00 -8.89
N HIS A 475 5.40 19.71 -9.10
CA HIS A 475 6.64 19.07 -9.49
C HIS A 475 6.49 18.37 -10.84
N LYS A 476 7.41 18.61 -11.78
CA LYS A 476 7.42 17.95 -13.09
C LYS A 476 8.38 16.79 -13.06
N THR A 477 7.86 15.62 -13.31
CA THR A 477 8.62 14.36 -13.49
C THR A 477 7.80 13.41 -14.34
N LYS A 478 8.43 12.44 -15.00
CA LYS A 478 7.70 11.35 -15.66
C LYS A 478 7.19 10.40 -14.57
N LEU A 479 5.90 10.23 -14.52
CA LEU A 479 5.22 9.31 -13.62
C LEU A 479 4.93 7.99 -14.33
N PRO A 480 4.87 6.87 -13.63
CA PRO A 480 4.39 5.62 -14.20
C PRO A 480 2.90 5.73 -14.57
N ALA A 481 2.49 5.05 -15.63
CA ALA A 481 1.09 4.97 -16.05
C ALA A 481 0.19 4.33 -14.98
N ASN A 482 0.76 3.49 -14.12
CA ASN A 482 0.08 2.90 -12.97
C ASN A 482 0.65 3.44 -11.66
N GLY A 483 -0.13 4.25 -10.94
CA GLY A 483 0.25 4.88 -9.68
C GLY A 483 0.63 3.90 -8.55
N ASN A 484 0.17 2.64 -8.61
CA ASN A 484 0.59 1.59 -7.67
C ASN A 484 2.08 1.21 -7.82
N MET A 485 2.76 1.73 -8.84
CA MET A 485 4.21 1.58 -9.01
C MET A 485 5.02 2.66 -8.27
N VAL A 486 4.32 3.53 -7.53
CA VAL A 486 4.91 4.57 -6.68
C VAL A 486 4.71 4.16 -5.22
N ILE A 487 5.77 4.19 -4.46
CA ILE A 487 5.73 3.96 -3.01
C ILE A 487 6.44 5.09 -2.27
N ALA A 488 6.06 5.33 -1.04
CA ALA A 488 6.72 6.26 -0.12
C ALA A 488 7.48 5.49 0.95
N ASN A 489 8.66 5.97 1.29
CA ASN A 489 9.44 5.42 2.40
C ASN A 489 10.59 6.37 2.78
N ASP A 490 10.84 6.52 4.06
CA ASP A 490 12.03 7.20 4.57
C ASP A 490 13.26 6.29 4.35
N LEU A 491 14.02 6.56 3.27
CA LEU A 491 15.15 5.74 2.84
C LEU A 491 16.45 6.00 3.60
N ASN A 492 16.58 7.17 4.18
CA ASN A 492 17.79 7.63 4.85
C ASN A 492 17.60 7.83 6.35
N GLN A 493 16.41 7.51 6.87
CA GLN A 493 16.03 7.61 8.27
C GLN A 493 16.17 9.04 8.84
N ASP A 494 15.92 10.05 8.02
CA ASP A 494 15.94 11.46 8.42
C ASP A 494 14.56 12.00 8.84
N GLY A 495 13.54 11.13 8.87
CA GLY A 495 12.17 11.47 9.20
C GLY A 495 11.37 12.03 8.02
N ARG A 496 11.91 11.99 6.80
CA ARG A 496 11.25 12.46 5.59
C ARG A 496 11.11 11.31 4.60
N ASP A 497 9.92 11.17 4.05
CA ASP A 497 9.69 10.15 3.06
C ASP A 497 10.22 10.54 1.68
N GLU A 498 10.89 9.62 1.01
CA GLU A 498 11.16 9.65 -0.42
C GLU A 498 10.07 8.92 -1.20
N LEU A 499 9.81 9.40 -2.42
CA LEU A 499 9.04 8.64 -3.41
C LEU A 499 9.97 7.76 -4.23
N ILE A 500 9.63 6.49 -4.33
CA ILE A 500 10.33 5.50 -5.15
C ILE A 500 9.38 5.08 -6.26
N MET A 501 9.81 5.25 -7.50
CA MET A 501 9.03 4.93 -8.70
C MET A 501 9.72 3.87 -9.53
N ARG A 502 8.94 2.94 -10.04
CA ARG A 502 9.29 2.01 -11.10
C ARG A 502 8.28 2.12 -12.24
N TYR A 503 8.55 1.52 -13.37
CA TYR A 503 7.71 1.58 -14.55
C TYR A 503 7.29 0.18 -14.99
N GLY A 504 6.14 0.07 -15.61
CA GLY A 504 5.52 -1.20 -15.97
C GLY A 504 5.29 -1.38 -17.47
N LYS A 505 4.43 -2.33 -17.81
CA LYS A 505 4.16 -2.71 -19.21
C LYS A 505 3.53 -1.60 -20.05
N GLN A 506 2.85 -0.65 -19.44
CA GLN A 506 2.18 0.47 -20.12
C GLN A 506 3.13 1.63 -20.41
N ASP A 507 4.27 1.67 -19.72
CA ASP A 507 5.27 2.71 -19.87
C ASP A 507 6.20 2.43 -21.06
N ASP A 508 6.98 3.45 -21.46
CA ASP A 508 7.96 3.34 -22.52
C ASP A 508 9.00 2.24 -22.20
N GLU A 509 9.39 1.45 -23.21
CA GLU A 509 10.30 0.31 -23.03
C GLU A 509 11.61 0.67 -22.32
N GLU A 510 12.14 1.87 -22.59
CA GLU A 510 13.37 2.38 -21.97
C GLU A 510 13.25 2.68 -20.48
N LEU A 511 12.01 2.71 -19.93
CA LEU A 511 11.75 2.99 -18.52
C LEU A 511 11.57 1.72 -17.68
N LYS A 512 11.28 0.57 -18.29
CA LYS A 512 10.90 -0.67 -17.57
C LYS A 512 11.98 -1.22 -16.65
N ASN A 513 13.22 -0.81 -16.84
CA ASN A 513 14.36 -1.17 -16.00
C ASN A 513 14.90 0.02 -15.19
N ARG A 514 14.16 1.11 -15.10
CA ARG A 514 14.57 2.32 -14.39
C ARG A 514 13.89 2.43 -13.04
N VAL A 515 14.66 2.82 -12.04
CA VAL A 515 14.20 3.23 -10.73
C VAL A 515 14.44 4.73 -10.58
N VAL A 516 13.44 5.46 -10.15
CA VAL A 516 13.53 6.90 -9.87
C VAL A 516 13.20 7.14 -8.41
N ILE A 517 14.01 7.96 -7.74
CA ILE A 517 13.83 8.37 -6.35
C ILE A 517 13.69 9.89 -6.33
N LEU A 518 12.62 10.36 -5.70
CA LEU A 518 12.37 11.79 -5.48
C LEU A 518 12.51 12.07 -3.98
N SER A 519 13.49 12.91 -3.61
CA SER A 519 13.71 13.39 -2.24
C SER A 519 13.33 14.86 -2.14
N ALA A 520 12.63 15.26 -1.07
CA ALA A 520 12.31 16.66 -0.84
C ALA A 520 13.58 17.50 -0.59
N LYS A 521 13.53 18.80 -0.97
CA LYS A 521 14.69 19.71 -0.87
C LYS A 521 14.68 20.48 0.44
#